data_aa695795876fb9067382911d2d07e892
#
_entry.id   aa695795876fb9067382911d2d07e892
#
_cell.length_a   1.000
_cell.length_b   1.000
_cell.length_c   1.000
_cell.angle_alpha   90.00
_cell.angle_beta   90.00
_cell.angle_gamma   90.00
#
_symmetry.space_group_name_H-M   'P 1'
#
loop_
_entity.id
_entity.type
_entity.pdbx_description
1 polymer ?
#
loop_
_entity_poly.entity_id
_entity_poly.type
_entity_poly.pdbx_seq_one_letter_code
_entity_poly.pdbx_strand_id
1 'polypeptide(L)'
;LIRAQETAQQILLGMQKKLPVETDSGLREQNDGIFEGRELEDVSQEVFQVPDYHQLVTSGKVPIEAIADGFHAADTTNQAEDSQQVIARYDFALRRIVAAAETAGQSNVLVVSHGTASLLWLRAHGGVLPNRTELTNASVSKVTYQDGRFKVAWLDNTSFRDQGLKEAWTHDA
;
A
#
# COMPACT_ATOMS: atom_id res chain seq x y z
N LEU A 1 5.02 5.81 8.23
CA LEU A 1 6.31 6.34 7.77
C LEU A 1 6.15 7.77 7.27
N ILE A 2 7.22 8.58 7.35
CA ILE A 2 7.21 10.01 7.00
C ILE A 2 6.71 10.23 5.57
N ARG A 3 7.18 9.47 4.59
CA ARG A 3 6.78 9.58 3.18
C ARG A 3 5.27 9.53 2.95
N ALA A 4 4.53 8.72 3.73
CA ALA A 4 3.06 8.66 3.60
C ALA A 4 2.38 9.92 4.18
N GLN A 5 2.92 10.49 5.26
CA GLN A 5 2.42 11.75 5.83
C GLN A 5 2.67 12.93 4.89
N GLU A 6 3.87 13.00 4.29
CA GLU A 6 4.21 14.00 3.29
C GLU A 6 3.29 13.90 2.06
N THR A 7 3.03 12.68 1.57
CA THR A 7 2.07 12.45 0.49
C THR A 7 0.67 12.95 0.86
N ALA A 8 0.18 12.64 2.07
CA ALA A 8 -1.12 13.12 2.53
C ALA A 8 -1.18 14.66 2.58
N GLN A 9 -0.11 15.32 3.04
CA GLN A 9 -0.02 16.77 3.07
C GLN A 9 -0.04 17.37 1.66
N GLN A 10 0.70 16.80 0.71
CA GLN A 10 0.69 17.26 -0.68
C GLN A 10 -0.68 17.10 -1.34
N ILE A 11 -1.38 16.00 -1.06
CA ILE A 11 -2.77 15.82 -1.51
C ILE A 11 -3.67 16.93 -0.98
N LEU A 12 -3.59 17.26 0.31
CA LEU A 12 -4.40 18.32 0.91
C LEU A 12 -4.09 19.70 0.32
N LEU A 13 -2.82 19.97 0.03
CA LEU A 13 -2.40 21.20 -0.67
C LEU A 13 -3.03 21.28 -2.06
N GLY A 14 -2.93 20.20 -2.85
CA GLY A 14 -3.54 20.13 -4.18
C GLY A 14 -5.07 20.26 -4.14
N MET A 15 -5.72 19.70 -3.14
CA MET A 15 -7.17 19.84 -2.92
C MET A 15 -7.58 21.22 -2.39
N GLN A 16 -6.65 22.06 -2.00
CA GLN A 16 -6.90 23.33 -1.29
C GLN A 16 -7.81 23.16 -0.05
N LYS A 17 -7.62 22.03 0.67
CA LYS A 17 -8.40 21.66 1.85
C LYS A 17 -7.52 21.67 3.10
N LYS A 18 -8.11 22.11 4.20
CA LYS A 18 -7.52 22.01 5.54
C LYS A 18 -8.26 20.93 6.32
N LEU A 19 -7.81 19.70 6.19
CA LEU A 19 -8.34 18.57 6.94
C LEU A 19 -7.26 18.06 7.90
N PRO A 20 -7.62 17.51 9.06
CA PRO A 20 -6.66 16.87 9.94
C PRO A 20 -6.09 15.62 9.26
N VAL A 21 -4.78 15.41 9.42
CA VAL A 21 -4.11 14.17 9.03
C VAL A 21 -3.85 13.40 10.31
N GLU A 22 -4.56 12.29 10.45
CA GLU A 22 -4.35 11.35 11.54
C GLU A 22 -3.41 10.25 11.10
N THR A 23 -2.63 9.71 12.04
CA THR A 23 -1.67 8.62 11.75
C THR A 23 -2.07 7.36 12.48
N ASP A 24 -1.94 6.22 11.79
CA ASP A 24 -2.17 4.90 12.35
C ASP A 24 -1.00 3.98 12.02
N SER A 25 -0.36 3.40 13.02
CA SER A 25 0.77 2.49 12.85
C SER A 25 0.38 1.18 12.15
N GLY A 26 -0.89 0.80 12.19
CA GLY A 26 -1.41 -0.35 11.47
C GLY A 26 -1.39 -0.19 9.96
N LEU A 27 -1.28 1.05 9.44
CA LEU A 27 -1.17 1.36 8.01
C LEU A 27 0.29 1.46 7.51
N ARG A 28 1.29 1.12 8.34
CA ARG A 28 2.69 1.16 7.91
C ARG A 28 2.97 0.11 6.84
N GLU A 29 4.13 0.26 6.17
CA GLU A 29 4.61 -0.77 5.24
C GLU A 29 4.94 -2.07 5.99
N GLN A 30 5.05 -3.17 5.27
CA GLN A 30 5.62 -4.40 5.81
C GLN A 30 6.99 -4.10 6.43
N ASN A 31 7.28 -4.75 7.53
CA ASN A 31 8.63 -4.76 8.09
C ASN A 31 9.37 -5.96 7.50
N ASP A 32 10.46 -5.68 6.80
CA ASP A 32 11.28 -6.71 6.13
C ASP A 32 12.42 -7.24 7.03
N GLY A 33 12.42 -6.87 8.33
CA GLY A 33 13.39 -7.35 9.32
C GLY A 33 14.81 -6.93 8.99
N ILE A 34 15.74 -7.92 8.94
CA ILE A 34 17.17 -7.70 8.64
C ILE A 34 17.40 -7.10 7.24
N PHE A 35 16.39 -7.12 6.37
CA PHE A 35 16.51 -6.63 4.99
C PHE A 35 16.13 -5.16 4.84
N GLU A 36 15.62 -4.53 5.90
CA GLU A 36 15.29 -3.10 5.87
C GLU A 36 16.50 -2.23 5.48
N GLY A 37 16.29 -1.36 4.48
CA GLY A 37 17.31 -0.42 4.01
C GLY A 37 18.42 -1.02 3.17
N ARG A 38 18.36 -2.29 2.82
CA ARG A 38 19.28 -2.93 1.88
C ARG A 38 18.87 -2.71 0.43
N GLU A 39 19.81 -2.87 -0.48
CA GLU A 39 19.53 -2.82 -1.92
C GLU A 39 18.63 -4.02 -2.31
N LEU A 40 17.54 -3.72 -3.03
CA LEU A 40 16.52 -4.73 -3.35
C LEU A 40 17.05 -5.86 -4.25
N GLU A 41 18.00 -5.57 -5.13
CA GLU A 41 18.65 -6.54 -6.02
C GLU A 41 19.44 -7.58 -5.22
N ASP A 42 20.23 -7.12 -4.22
CA ASP A 42 21.00 -8.00 -3.36
C ASP A 42 20.09 -8.89 -2.52
N VAL A 43 19.04 -8.30 -1.96
CA VAL A 43 18.05 -9.05 -1.16
C VAL A 43 17.26 -10.03 -2.02
N SER A 44 16.88 -9.63 -3.23
CA SER A 44 16.18 -10.48 -4.18
C SER A 44 17.00 -11.71 -4.58
N GLN A 45 18.31 -11.50 -4.83
CA GLN A 45 19.22 -12.59 -5.12
C GLN A 45 19.42 -13.52 -3.92
N GLU A 46 19.51 -12.96 -2.72
CA GLU A 46 19.74 -13.73 -1.48
C GLU A 46 18.50 -14.57 -1.10
N VAL A 47 17.31 -13.96 -1.12
CA VAL A 47 16.08 -14.58 -0.62
C VAL A 47 15.38 -15.43 -1.69
N PHE A 48 15.29 -14.91 -2.92
CA PHE A 48 14.49 -15.52 -3.99
C PHE A 48 15.34 -16.15 -5.09
N GLN A 49 16.65 -16.00 -5.06
CA GLN A 49 17.59 -16.42 -6.11
C GLN A 49 17.27 -15.79 -7.47
N VAL A 50 16.72 -14.58 -7.46
CA VAL A 50 16.38 -13.77 -8.63
C VAL A 50 17.21 -12.50 -8.59
N PRO A 51 18.02 -12.20 -9.62
CA PRO A 51 18.95 -11.06 -9.60
C PRO A 51 18.25 -9.69 -9.74
N ASP A 52 17.01 -9.65 -10.14
CA ASP A 52 16.24 -8.44 -10.43
C ASP A 52 14.90 -8.49 -9.67
N TYR A 53 14.80 -7.69 -8.60
CA TYR A 53 13.58 -7.58 -7.81
C TYR A 53 12.42 -7.01 -8.63
N HIS A 54 12.68 -6.07 -9.51
CA HIS A 54 11.64 -5.51 -10.37
C HIS A 54 11.04 -6.58 -11.29
N GLN A 55 11.88 -7.47 -11.84
CA GLN A 55 11.39 -8.62 -12.60
C GLN A 55 10.54 -9.57 -11.74
N LEU A 56 10.92 -9.77 -10.47
CA LEU A 56 10.15 -10.62 -9.55
C LEU A 56 8.72 -10.10 -9.40
N VAL A 57 8.55 -8.80 -9.12
CA VAL A 57 7.23 -8.19 -8.86
C VAL A 57 6.42 -7.89 -10.12
N THR A 58 7.07 -7.56 -11.24
CA THR A 58 6.36 -7.23 -12.50
C THR A 58 6.00 -8.45 -13.33
N SER A 59 6.64 -9.60 -13.08
CA SER A 59 6.31 -10.83 -13.81
C SER A 59 4.91 -11.38 -13.50
N GLY A 60 4.37 -11.06 -12.32
CA GLY A 60 3.12 -11.61 -11.80
C GLY A 60 3.16 -13.12 -11.52
N LYS A 61 4.35 -13.75 -11.64
CA LYS A 61 4.53 -15.20 -11.45
C LYS A 61 4.55 -15.60 -9.98
N VAL A 62 5.07 -14.73 -9.13
CA VAL A 62 5.15 -14.95 -7.68
C VAL A 62 4.10 -14.05 -7.02
N PRO A 63 3.15 -14.59 -6.27
CA PRO A 63 2.16 -13.77 -5.57
C PRO A 63 2.83 -12.93 -4.48
N ILE A 64 2.28 -11.75 -4.22
CA ILE A 64 2.84 -10.82 -3.23
C ILE A 64 2.91 -11.45 -1.83
N GLU A 65 1.99 -12.33 -1.51
CA GLU A 65 1.97 -13.07 -0.25
C GLU A 65 3.23 -13.93 -0.11
N ALA A 66 3.63 -14.63 -1.18
CA ALA A 66 4.84 -15.45 -1.17
C ALA A 66 6.13 -14.60 -1.12
N ILE A 67 6.11 -13.38 -1.65
CA ILE A 67 7.23 -12.44 -1.52
C ILE A 67 7.34 -11.99 -0.06
N ALA A 68 6.24 -11.57 0.56
CA ALA A 68 6.20 -11.15 1.96
C ALA A 68 6.65 -12.29 2.90
N ASP A 69 6.11 -13.49 2.70
CA ASP A 69 6.43 -14.67 3.49
C ASP A 69 7.89 -15.13 3.27
N GLY A 70 8.45 -14.88 2.08
CA GLY A 70 9.86 -15.15 1.79
C GLY A 70 10.82 -14.29 2.61
N PHE A 71 10.54 -12.99 2.74
CA PHE A 71 11.30 -12.09 3.62
C PHE A 71 11.20 -12.56 5.08
N HIS A 72 10.00 -12.84 5.55
CA HIS A 72 9.78 -13.34 6.91
C HIS A 72 10.55 -14.64 7.19
N ALA A 73 10.51 -15.60 6.27
CA ALA A 73 11.19 -16.89 6.43
C ALA A 73 12.72 -16.77 6.42
N ALA A 74 13.27 -15.78 5.70
CA ALA A 74 14.70 -15.56 5.62
C ALA A 74 15.25 -14.64 6.72
N ASP A 75 14.38 -13.91 7.44
CA ASP A 75 14.79 -13.01 8.53
C ASP A 75 15.21 -13.78 9.77
N THR A 76 16.49 -13.65 10.14
CA THR A 76 17.07 -14.28 11.34
C THR A 76 16.79 -13.52 12.63
N THR A 77 16.22 -12.32 12.54
CA THR A 77 15.93 -11.45 13.70
C THR A 77 14.52 -11.62 14.24
N ASN A 78 13.65 -12.34 13.54
CA ASN A 78 12.22 -12.49 13.81
C ASN A 78 11.48 -11.14 13.88
N GLN A 79 11.93 -10.13 13.14
CA GLN A 79 11.29 -8.82 13.07
C GLN A 79 10.47 -8.63 11.78
N ALA A 80 10.78 -9.38 10.73
CA ALA A 80 10.01 -9.35 9.49
C ALA A 80 8.58 -9.86 9.70
N GLU A 81 7.63 -9.17 9.12
CA GLU A 81 6.21 -9.57 9.15
C GLU A 81 5.90 -10.53 8.01
N ASP A 82 5.17 -11.58 8.29
CA ASP A 82 4.54 -12.39 7.25
C ASP A 82 3.30 -11.69 6.65
N SER A 83 2.79 -12.24 5.55
CA SER A 83 1.64 -11.69 4.84
C SER A 83 0.39 -11.61 5.73
N GLN A 84 0.15 -12.59 6.59
CA GLN A 84 -1.02 -12.65 7.46
C GLN A 84 -0.95 -11.63 8.59
N GLN A 85 0.22 -11.40 9.16
CA GLN A 85 0.45 -10.37 10.17
C GLN A 85 0.17 -8.98 9.61
N VAL A 86 0.67 -8.70 8.39
CA VAL A 86 0.41 -7.44 7.70
C VAL A 86 -1.08 -7.26 7.42
N ILE A 87 -1.75 -8.27 6.85
CA ILE A 87 -3.19 -8.23 6.55
C ILE A 87 -4.01 -7.99 7.83
N ALA A 88 -3.70 -8.71 8.90
CA ALA A 88 -4.46 -8.61 10.15
C ALA A 88 -4.36 -7.23 10.80
N ARG A 89 -3.14 -6.65 10.91
CA ARG A 89 -2.98 -5.31 11.49
C ARG A 89 -3.60 -4.21 10.62
N TYR A 90 -3.51 -4.37 9.30
CA TYR A 90 -4.06 -3.43 8.35
C TYR A 90 -5.60 -3.45 8.39
N ASP A 91 -6.21 -4.64 8.44
CA ASP A 91 -7.66 -4.81 8.60
C ASP A 91 -8.16 -4.19 9.91
N PHE A 92 -7.44 -4.44 11.00
CA PHE A 92 -7.77 -3.84 12.30
C PHE A 92 -7.71 -2.31 12.28
N ALA A 93 -6.69 -1.72 11.63
CA ALA A 93 -6.57 -0.28 11.47
C ALA A 93 -7.72 0.29 10.65
N LEU A 94 -8.05 -0.30 9.50
CA LEU A 94 -9.15 0.16 8.66
C LEU A 94 -10.51 0.05 9.35
N ARG A 95 -10.77 -1.00 10.12
CA ARG A 95 -12.02 -1.12 10.91
C ARG A 95 -12.14 -0.02 11.95
N ARG A 96 -11.05 0.35 12.63
CA ARG A 96 -11.05 1.50 13.57
C ARG A 96 -11.33 2.82 12.85
N ILE A 97 -10.72 3.03 11.70
CA ILE A 97 -10.91 4.22 10.86
C ILE A 97 -12.38 4.31 10.42
N VAL A 98 -12.95 3.21 9.95
CA VAL A 98 -14.38 3.16 9.58
C VAL A 98 -15.28 3.48 10.76
N ALA A 99 -15.06 2.87 11.92
CA ALA A 99 -15.88 3.12 13.11
C ALA A 99 -15.80 4.60 13.56
N ALA A 100 -14.61 5.20 13.49
CA ALA A 100 -14.43 6.63 13.77
C ALA A 100 -15.18 7.51 12.76
N ALA A 101 -15.09 7.19 11.46
CA ALA A 101 -15.78 7.91 10.40
C ALA A 101 -17.31 7.82 10.53
N GLU A 102 -17.85 6.64 10.82
CA GLU A 102 -19.28 6.43 11.06
C GLU A 102 -19.76 7.26 12.26
N THR A 103 -18.99 7.25 13.36
CA THR A 103 -19.30 8.06 14.56
C THR A 103 -19.31 9.55 14.26
N ALA A 104 -18.40 10.01 13.37
CA ALA A 104 -18.32 11.39 12.93
C ALA A 104 -19.29 11.75 11.80
N GLY A 105 -20.14 10.82 11.34
CA GLY A 105 -21.06 11.03 10.21
C GLY A 105 -20.35 11.24 8.86
N GLN A 106 -19.14 10.76 8.72
CA GLN A 106 -18.34 10.87 7.50
C GLN A 106 -18.58 9.64 6.60
N SER A 107 -18.82 9.88 5.32
CA SER A 107 -19.04 8.84 4.34
C SER A 107 -17.84 8.58 3.41
N ASN A 108 -16.81 9.40 3.47
CA ASN A 108 -15.60 9.25 2.66
C ASN A 108 -14.36 9.46 3.54
N VAL A 109 -13.41 8.56 3.42
CA VAL A 109 -12.10 8.63 4.07
C VAL A 109 -11.03 8.43 3.03
N LEU A 110 -10.00 9.28 3.04
CA LEU A 110 -8.80 9.09 2.24
C LEU A 110 -7.72 8.46 3.13
N VAL A 111 -7.23 7.32 2.72
CA VAL A 111 -6.14 6.60 3.40
C VAL A 111 -4.90 6.67 2.52
N VAL A 112 -3.78 7.13 3.07
CA VAL A 112 -2.47 7.12 2.41
C VAL A 112 -1.60 6.10 3.11
N SER A 113 -1.09 5.13 2.35
CA SER A 113 -0.33 4.02 2.89
C SER A 113 0.81 3.62 1.93
N HIS A 114 1.17 2.37 1.88
CA HIS A 114 2.35 1.83 1.19
C HIS A 114 1.97 0.68 0.27
N GLY A 115 2.86 0.35 -0.67
CA GLY A 115 2.59 -0.58 -1.76
C GLY A 115 2.26 -2.00 -1.30
N THR A 116 3.20 -2.64 -0.60
CA THR A 116 3.07 -4.05 -0.20
C THR A 116 1.92 -4.25 0.79
N ALA A 117 1.89 -3.46 1.87
CA ALA A 117 0.85 -3.59 2.88
C ALA A 117 -0.57 -3.38 2.32
N SER A 118 -0.74 -2.37 1.45
CA SER A 118 -2.02 -2.12 0.79
C SER A 118 -2.42 -3.25 -0.14
N LEU A 119 -1.49 -3.74 -0.96
CA LEU A 119 -1.79 -4.80 -1.93
C LEU A 119 -2.15 -6.11 -1.24
N LEU A 120 -1.42 -6.51 -0.21
CA LEU A 120 -1.72 -7.70 0.59
C LEU A 120 -3.15 -7.65 1.13
N TRP A 121 -3.53 -6.53 1.75
CA TRP A 121 -4.88 -6.36 2.28
C TRP A 121 -5.95 -6.30 1.18
N LEU A 122 -5.70 -5.56 0.09
CA LEU A 122 -6.63 -5.47 -1.05
C LEU A 122 -6.91 -6.84 -1.67
N ARG A 123 -5.88 -7.68 -1.83
CA ARG A 123 -6.02 -9.03 -2.36
C ARG A 123 -6.82 -9.94 -1.42
N ALA A 124 -6.57 -9.86 -0.12
CA ALA A 124 -7.35 -10.59 0.89
C ALA A 124 -8.85 -10.24 0.86
N HIS A 125 -9.20 -9.05 0.32
CA HIS A 125 -10.58 -8.58 0.15
C HIS A 125 -11.08 -8.64 -1.31
N GLY A 126 -10.52 -9.52 -2.12
CA GLY A 126 -10.97 -9.82 -3.48
C GLY A 126 -10.42 -8.88 -4.56
N GLY A 127 -9.43 -8.05 -4.22
CA GLY A 127 -8.72 -7.24 -5.20
C GLY A 127 -7.88 -8.11 -6.14
N VAL A 128 -7.99 -7.87 -7.44
CA VAL A 128 -7.20 -8.59 -8.45
C VAL A 128 -6.35 -7.59 -9.23
N LEU A 129 -5.05 -7.81 -9.22
CA LEU A 129 -4.08 -7.07 -10.01
C LEU A 129 -3.46 -8.05 -11.03
N PRO A 130 -3.89 -8.01 -12.30
CA PRO A 130 -3.40 -8.96 -13.28
C PRO A 130 -1.94 -8.68 -13.66
N ASN A 131 -1.17 -9.74 -13.82
CA ASN A 131 0.18 -9.74 -14.39
C ASN A 131 1.26 -8.97 -13.61
N ARG A 132 1.02 -8.62 -12.35
CA ARG A 132 2.03 -7.99 -11.48
C ARG A 132 1.64 -8.12 -10.01
N THR A 133 2.61 -7.92 -9.13
CA THR A 133 2.48 -8.03 -7.67
C THR A 133 2.93 -6.77 -6.94
N GLU A 134 2.77 -5.61 -7.58
CA GLU A 134 3.02 -4.30 -7.00
C GLU A 134 1.96 -3.30 -7.43
N LEU A 135 1.64 -2.33 -6.57
CA LEU A 135 0.83 -1.17 -6.92
C LEU A 135 1.70 -0.09 -7.56
N THR A 136 1.14 0.61 -8.53
CA THR A 136 1.81 1.77 -9.14
C THR A 136 1.90 2.92 -8.13
N ASN A 137 3.04 3.59 -8.07
CA ASN A 137 3.22 4.77 -7.23
C ASN A 137 2.19 5.86 -7.55
N ALA A 138 1.61 6.45 -6.51
CA ALA A 138 0.54 7.45 -6.60
C ALA A 138 -0.74 6.95 -7.31
N SER A 139 -0.94 5.64 -7.37
CA SER A 139 -2.22 5.07 -7.77
C SER A 139 -3.25 5.18 -6.65
N VAL A 140 -4.51 5.14 -7.03
CA VAL A 140 -5.64 5.15 -6.10
C VAL A 140 -6.41 3.84 -6.23
N SER A 141 -6.82 3.28 -5.10
CA SER A 141 -7.73 2.12 -5.04
C SER A 141 -8.98 2.51 -4.27
N LYS A 142 -10.14 2.07 -4.73
CA LYS A 142 -11.42 2.35 -4.07
C LYS A 142 -11.94 1.11 -3.38
N VAL A 143 -12.25 1.29 -2.11
CA VAL A 143 -12.87 0.27 -1.27
C VAL A 143 -14.18 0.83 -0.72
N THR A 144 -15.20 0.01 -0.65
CA THR A 144 -16.47 0.31 0.04
C THR A 144 -16.59 -0.54 1.28
N TYR A 145 -17.22 0.00 2.30
CA TYR A 145 -17.56 -0.74 3.52
C TYR A 145 -19.05 -0.68 3.73
N GLN A 146 -19.68 -1.84 3.86
CA GLN A 146 -21.09 -1.98 4.10
C GLN A 146 -21.36 -3.29 4.85
N ASP A 147 -22.29 -3.27 5.81
CA ASP A 147 -22.71 -4.44 6.57
C ASP A 147 -21.54 -5.24 7.20
N GLY A 148 -20.55 -4.51 7.74
CA GLY A 148 -19.39 -5.10 8.38
C GLY A 148 -18.33 -5.65 7.40
N ARG A 149 -18.45 -5.43 6.10
CA ARG A 149 -17.59 -6.01 5.06
C ARG A 149 -16.97 -4.95 4.18
N PHE A 150 -15.69 -5.14 3.91
CA PHE A 150 -14.98 -4.40 2.87
C PHE A 150 -15.18 -5.08 1.51
N LYS A 151 -15.27 -4.26 0.46
CA LYS A 151 -15.31 -4.70 -0.92
C LYS A 151 -14.43 -3.78 -1.76
N VAL A 152 -13.47 -4.36 -2.46
CA VAL A 152 -12.64 -3.64 -3.44
C VAL A 152 -13.50 -3.36 -4.67
N ALA A 153 -13.72 -2.07 -4.96
CA ALA A 153 -14.48 -1.66 -6.13
C ALA A 153 -13.58 -1.62 -7.38
N TRP A 154 -12.39 -1.06 -7.23
CA TRP A 154 -11.30 -1.07 -8.22
C TRP A 154 -9.99 -0.75 -7.50
N LEU A 155 -8.87 -1.11 -8.11
CA LEU A 155 -7.55 -0.88 -7.57
C LEU A 155 -6.59 -0.39 -8.64
N ASP A 156 -5.51 0.26 -8.19
CA ASP A 156 -4.37 0.70 -8.99
C ASP A 156 -4.73 1.65 -10.14
N ASN A 157 -5.66 2.57 -9.91
CA ASN A 157 -6.02 3.58 -10.89
C ASN A 157 -5.02 4.73 -10.87
N THR A 158 -4.33 4.96 -11.98
CA THR A 158 -3.32 6.02 -12.16
C THR A 158 -3.88 7.28 -12.82
N SER A 159 -5.15 7.31 -13.23
CA SER A 159 -5.73 8.42 -14.02
C SER A 159 -5.60 9.78 -13.33
N PHE A 160 -5.70 9.82 -11.99
CA PHE A 160 -5.54 11.04 -11.20
C PHE A 160 -4.11 11.59 -11.27
N ARG A 161 -3.11 10.71 -11.14
CA ARG A 161 -1.70 11.06 -11.31
C ARG A 161 -1.40 11.55 -12.72
N ASP A 162 -1.89 10.81 -13.71
CA ASP A 162 -1.64 11.08 -15.13
C ASP A 162 -2.29 12.40 -15.57
N GLN A 163 -3.44 12.75 -14.98
CA GLN A 163 -4.05 14.06 -15.16
C GLN A 163 -3.21 15.16 -14.54
N GLY A 164 -2.79 15.01 -13.28
CA GLY A 164 -1.96 16.01 -12.59
C GLY A 164 -0.64 16.26 -13.30
N LEU A 165 0.00 15.23 -13.85
CA LEU A 165 1.20 15.38 -14.65
C LEU A 165 0.95 16.23 -15.92
N LYS A 166 -0.15 16.02 -16.61
CA LYS A 166 -0.50 16.81 -17.80
C LYS A 166 -0.74 18.29 -17.45
N GLU A 167 -1.43 18.55 -16.35
CA GLU A 167 -1.70 19.91 -15.88
C GLU A 167 -0.41 20.65 -15.47
N ALA A 168 0.52 19.97 -14.80
CA ALA A 168 1.81 20.55 -14.42
C ALA A 168 2.63 21.00 -15.66
N TRP A 169 2.67 20.19 -16.73
CA TRP A 169 3.41 20.55 -17.95
C TRP A 169 2.79 21.71 -18.75
N THR A 170 1.50 22.00 -18.56
CA THR A 170 0.83 23.13 -19.24
C THR A 170 1.05 24.48 -18.54
N HIS A 171 1.53 24.48 -17.29
CA HIS A 171 1.81 25.71 -16.54
C HIS A 171 3.26 26.20 -16.69
N ASP A 172 4.17 25.37 -17.19
CA ASP A 172 5.59 25.68 -17.40
C ASP A 172 5.90 26.05 -18.87
N ALA A 173 4.88 26.20 -19.72
CA ALA A 173 4.99 26.61 -21.12
C ALA A 173 4.37 28.00 -21.32
#